data_e6167ad6a084ecad520bc9d29ce4b5ac
#
_entry.id   e6167ad6a084ecad520bc9d29ce4b5ac
#
_cell.length_a   1.000
_cell.length_b   1.000
_cell.length_c   1.000
_cell.angle_alpha   90.00
_cell.angle_beta   90.00
_cell.angle_gamma   90.00
#
_symmetry.space_group_name_H-M   'P 1'
#
loop_
_entity.id
_entity.type
_entity.pdbx_description
1 polymer ?
#
loop_
_entity_poly.entity_id
_entity_poly.type
_entity_poly.pdbx_seq_one_letter_code
_entity_poly.pdbx_strand_id
1 'polypeptide(L)'
;MQRLLVIPLLFFALASQAADGPYNEAADARQEIRQALADAAQSGKSVIVVFGANWCGDCKVLDLAMKQGSSAAFVAREFRVVKVDVGRFDRNVAIAESYGVPLKNGIPAVVILSAANKVLYVTRAGELADARSMGENGIYDFLRKVTPRTGTAS
;
A
#
# COMPACT_ATOMS: atom_id res chain seq x y z
N MET A 1 2.71 -54.71 -34.61
CA MET A 1 2.70 -54.50 -33.17
C MET A 1 3.25 -53.12 -32.89
N GLN A 2 2.37 -52.12 -32.75
CA GLN A 2 2.72 -50.70 -32.60
C GLN A 2 2.61 -50.34 -31.10
N ARG A 3 3.74 -50.11 -30.45
CA ARG A 3 3.78 -49.74 -29.03
C ARG A 3 3.53 -48.23 -28.92
N LEU A 4 2.38 -47.85 -28.42
CA LEU A 4 2.07 -46.47 -28.02
C LEU A 4 2.87 -46.14 -26.77
N LEU A 5 3.81 -45.20 -26.90
CA LEU A 5 4.49 -44.55 -25.80
C LEU A 5 3.57 -43.46 -25.21
N VAL A 6 3.04 -43.74 -24.04
CA VAL A 6 2.30 -42.75 -23.24
C VAL A 6 3.34 -41.94 -22.45
N ILE A 7 3.52 -40.67 -22.83
CA ILE A 7 4.37 -39.71 -22.08
C ILE A 7 3.49 -39.08 -20.99
N PRO A 8 3.80 -39.26 -19.71
CA PRO A 8 3.06 -38.55 -18.66
C PRO A 8 3.42 -37.06 -18.65
N LEU A 9 2.43 -36.20 -18.92
CA LEU A 9 2.55 -34.76 -18.68
C LEU A 9 2.64 -34.52 -17.18
N LEU A 10 3.83 -34.21 -16.67
CA LEU A 10 3.99 -33.68 -15.33
C LEU A 10 3.45 -32.22 -15.31
N PHE A 11 2.27 -32.03 -14.75
CA PHE A 11 1.79 -30.71 -14.34
C PHE A 11 2.62 -30.22 -13.16
N PHE A 12 3.55 -29.33 -13.41
CA PHE A 12 4.20 -28.55 -12.36
C PHE A 12 3.17 -27.53 -11.85
N ALA A 13 2.52 -27.84 -10.74
CA ALA A 13 1.73 -26.87 -10.00
C ALA A 13 2.69 -25.84 -9.38
N LEU A 14 2.75 -24.63 -9.94
CA LEU A 14 3.36 -23.50 -9.24
C LEU A 14 2.53 -23.22 -8.00
N ALA A 15 3.02 -23.66 -6.85
CA ALA A 15 2.50 -23.23 -5.56
C ALA A 15 2.81 -21.74 -5.43
N SER A 16 1.79 -20.90 -5.64
CA SER A 16 1.85 -19.48 -5.29
C SER A 16 1.96 -19.41 -3.79
N GLN A 17 3.15 -19.11 -3.26
CA GLN A 17 3.33 -18.83 -1.85
C GLN A 17 2.66 -17.50 -1.56
N ALA A 18 1.53 -17.54 -0.87
CA ALA A 18 0.90 -16.35 -0.32
C ALA A 18 1.91 -15.71 0.65
N ALA A 19 2.25 -14.44 0.42
CA ALA A 19 3.13 -13.70 1.32
C ALA A 19 2.50 -13.64 2.72
N ASP A 20 3.27 -13.98 3.76
CA ASP A 20 2.82 -14.01 5.16
C ASP A 20 2.56 -12.62 5.75
N GLY A 21 1.87 -11.75 5.04
CA GLY A 21 1.56 -10.40 5.52
C GLY A 21 0.96 -9.48 4.45
N PRO A 22 0.67 -8.23 4.82
CA PRO A 22 0.01 -7.27 3.94
C PRO A 22 0.89 -6.73 2.81
N TYR A 23 2.20 -6.95 2.85
CA TYR A 23 3.16 -6.43 1.87
C TYR A 23 3.69 -7.56 0.98
N ASN A 24 3.58 -7.38 -0.34
CA ASN A 24 4.18 -8.30 -1.31
C ASN A 24 5.67 -7.93 -1.52
N GLU A 25 6.56 -8.69 -0.92
CA GLU A 25 8.00 -8.43 -0.97
C GLU A 25 8.62 -8.64 -2.36
N ALA A 26 7.92 -9.33 -3.27
CA ALA A 26 8.35 -9.57 -4.65
C ALA A 26 7.76 -8.55 -5.65
N ALA A 27 6.90 -7.62 -5.20
CA ALA A 27 6.25 -6.67 -6.09
C ALA A 27 7.21 -5.62 -6.66
N ASP A 28 6.98 -5.23 -7.92
CA ASP A 28 7.58 -4.00 -8.47
C ASP A 28 6.76 -2.79 -7.99
N ALA A 29 7.23 -2.17 -6.90
CA ALA A 29 6.55 -1.04 -6.28
C ALA A 29 6.36 0.14 -7.25
N ARG A 30 7.30 0.40 -8.16
CA ARG A 30 7.17 1.48 -9.15
C ARG A 30 6.07 1.17 -10.16
N GLN A 31 5.95 -0.08 -10.58
CA GLN A 31 4.89 -0.51 -11.48
C GLN A 31 3.54 -0.42 -10.80
N GLU A 32 3.41 -0.88 -9.55
CA GLU A 32 2.16 -0.80 -8.79
C GLU A 32 1.70 0.66 -8.58
N ILE A 33 2.62 1.57 -8.27
CA ILE A 33 2.30 3.00 -8.15
C ILE A 33 1.83 3.57 -9.50
N ARG A 34 2.51 3.26 -10.61
CA ARG A 34 2.07 3.72 -11.94
C ARG A 34 0.68 3.22 -12.30
N GLN A 35 0.38 1.94 -12.01
CA GLN A 35 -0.93 1.36 -12.25
C GLN A 35 -2.00 2.04 -11.40
N ALA A 36 -1.74 2.25 -10.11
CA ALA A 36 -2.66 2.92 -9.21
C ALA A 36 -2.94 4.38 -9.62
N LEU A 37 -1.95 5.10 -10.13
CA LEU A 37 -2.14 6.45 -10.67
C LEU A 37 -3.03 6.45 -11.92
N ALA A 38 -2.85 5.48 -12.83
CA ALA A 38 -3.71 5.33 -14.00
C ALA A 38 -5.16 5.02 -13.59
N ASP A 39 -5.36 4.12 -12.63
CA ASP A 39 -6.70 3.78 -12.11
C ASP A 39 -7.33 4.97 -11.36
N ALA A 40 -6.53 5.74 -10.64
CA ALA A 40 -6.96 6.95 -9.95
C ALA A 40 -7.44 8.02 -10.92
N ALA A 41 -6.73 8.21 -12.04
CA ALA A 41 -7.13 9.15 -13.10
C ALA A 41 -8.50 8.81 -13.71
N GLN A 42 -8.81 7.51 -13.87
CA GLN A 42 -10.09 7.05 -14.41
C GLN A 42 -11.23 7.14 -13.39
N SER A 43 -10.93 6.98 -12.09
CA SER A 43 -11.94 6.91 -11.03
C SER A 43 -12.11 8.20 -10.24
N GLY A 44 -11.32 9.24 -10.51
CA GLY A 44 -11.36 10.50 -9.76
C GLY A 44 -10.86 10.38 -8.31
N LYS A 45 -10.10 9.31 -7.98
CA LYS A 45 -9.57 9.07 -6.64
C LYS A 45 -8.14 9.59 -6.49
N SER A 46 -7.69 9.67 -5.24
CA SER A 46 -6.27 9.84 -4.92
C SER A 46 -5.58 8.47 -4.79
N VAL A 47 -4.25 8.46 -4.80
CA VAL A 47 -3.46 7.28 -4.48
C VAL A 47 -2.88 7.45 -3.09
N ILE A 48 -3.05 6.45 -2.22
CA ILE A 48 -2.34 6.38 -0.95
C ILE A 48 -1.28 5.28 -1.04
N VAL A 49 -0.01 5.67 -0.94
CA VAL A 49 1.12 4.73 -0.89
C VAL A 49 1.52 4.54 0.55
N VAL A 50 1.45 3.30 1.02
CA VAL A 50 1.76 2.90 2.40
C VAL A 50 3.09 2.16 2.41
N PHE A 51 4.11 2.78 2.97
CA PHE A 51 5.42 2.18 3.18
C PHE A 51 5.43 1.42 4.50
N GLY A 52 5.84 0.16 4.47
CA GLY A 52 5.86 -0.69 5.65
C GLY A 52 6.53 -2.03 5.38
N ALA A 53 6.37 -2.98 6.31
CA ALA A 53 6.96 -4.31 6.19
C ALA A 53 6.14 -5.36 6.95
N ASN A 54 6.27 -6.62 6.57
CA ASN A 54 5.52 -7.72 7.18
C ASN A 54 5.91 -8.02 8.64
N TRP A 55 7.11 -7.66 9.07
CA TRP A 55 7.53 -7.77 10.46
C TRP A 55 6.99 -6.64 11.37
N CYS A 56 6.49 -5.55 10.78
CA CYS A 56 6.05 -4.36 11.50
C CYS A 56 4.63 -4.54 12.06
N GLY A 57 4.48 -4.56 13.38
CA GLY A 57 3.18 -4.71 14.05
C GLY A 57 2.21 -3.58 13.76
N ASP A 58 2.69 -2.33 13.77
CA ASP A 58 1.87 -1.14 13.48
C ASP A 58 1.41 -1.12 12.02
N CYS A 59 2.23 -1.64 11.09
CA CYS A 59 1.87 -1.79 9.69
C CYS A 59 0.72 -2.78 9.49
N LYS A 60 0.71 -3.89 10.24
CA LYS A 60 -0.37 -4.87 10.22
C LYS A 60 -1.66 -4.29 10.78
N VAL A 61 -1.57 -3.52 11.86
CA VAL A 61 -2.74 -2.86 12.48
C VAL A 61 -3.33 -1.82 11.53
N LEU A 62 -2.50 -0.99 10.90
CA LEU A 62 -2.97 -0.04 9.89
C LEU A 62 -3.66 -0.75 8.72
N ASP A 63 -3.05 -1.83 8.20
CA ASP A 63 -3.63 -2.62 7.11
C ASP A 63 -5.01 -3.16 7.47
N LEU A 64 -5.14 -3.73 8.67
CA LEU A 64 -6.40 -4.27 9.17
C LEU A 64 -7.46 -3.18 9.33
N ALA A 65 -7.10 -2.04 9.94
CA ALA A 65 -7.99 -0.91 10.11
C ALA A 65 -8.49 -0.36 8.77
N MET A 66 -7.63 -0.26 7.75
CA MET A 66 -8.02 0.19 6.41
C MET A 66 -8.97 -0.78 5.68
N LYS A 67 -9.10 -2.01 6.14
CA LYS A 67 -9.94 -3.07 5.55
C LYS A 67 -11.24 -3.35 6.32
N GLN A 68 -11.44 -2.71 7.46
CA GLN A 68 -12.57 -2.96 8.36
C GLN A 68 -13.37 -1.68 8.68
N GLY A 69 -14.60 -1.87 9.13
CA GLY A 69 -15.45 -0.82 9.67
C GLY A 69 -15.64 0.39 8.75
N SER A 70 -15.70 1.55 9.36
CA SER A 70 -15.88 2.85 8.69
C SER A 70 -14.68 3.22 7.80
N SER A 71 -13.48 2.78 8.18
CA SER A 71 -12.26 3.07 7.43
C SER A 71 -12.27 2.35 6.08
N ALA A 72 -12.76 1.11 6.00
CA ALA A 72 -12.80 0.36 4.75
C ALA A 72 -13.63 1.06 3.67
N ALA A 73 -14.85 1.48 4.04
CA ALA A 73 -15.74 2.20 3.11
C ALA A 73 -15.13 3.55 2.68
N PHE A 74 -14.51 4.26 3.63
CA PHE A 74 -13.84 5.54 3.37
C PHE A 74 -12.64 5.35 2.42
N VAL A 75 -11.74 4.42 2.74
CA VAL A 75 -10.55 4.13 1.93
C VAL A 75 -10.94 3.70 0.52
N ALA A 76 -11.92 2.80 0.39
CA ALA A 76 -12.40 2.33 -0.92
C ALA A 76 -12.98 3.47 -1.78
N ARG A 77 -13.61 4.47 -1.16
CA ARG A 77 -14.19 5.63 -1.86
C ARG A 77 -13.12 6.62 -2.28
N GLU A 78 -12.17 6.94 -1.41
CA GLU A 78 -11.24 8.05 -1.60
C GLU A 78 -9.94 7.65 -2.31
N PHE A 79 -9.50 6.39 -2.16
CA PHE A 79 -8.14 6.00 -2.53
C PHE A 79 -8.04 4.77 -3.43
N ARG A 80 -6.98 4.77 -4.24
CA ARG A 80 -6.28 3.57 -4.69
C ARG A 80 -5.12 3.32 -3.73
N VAL A 81 -5.08 2.14 -3.12
CA VAL A 81 -4.08 1.79 -2.10
C VAL A 81 -2.95 1.02 -2.73
N VAL A 82 -1.71 1.48 -2.52
CA VAL A 82 -0.49 0.75 -2.88
C VAL A 82 0.30 0.50 -1.61
N LYS A 83 0.76 -0.73 -1.40
CA LYS A 83 1.62 -1.10 -0.28
C LYS A 83 3.01 -1.39 -0.77
N VAL A 84 3.97 -0.66 -0.25
CA VAL A 84 5.37 -0.76 -0.63
C VAL A 84 6.16 -1.36 0.51
N ASP A 85 6.71 -2.57 0.27
CA ASP A 85 7.62 -3.21 1.22
C ASP A 85 8.95 -2.46 1.27
N VAL A 86 9.36 -2.07 2.48
CA VAL A 86 10.65 -1.43 2.72
C VAL A 86 11.68 -2.36 3.34
N GLY A 87 11.35 -3.65 3.45
CA GLY A 87 12.21 -4.65 4.06
C GLY A 87 12.61 -4.26 5.48
N ARG A 88 13.90 -4.30 5.77
CA ARG A 88 14.49 -3.76 6.99
C ARG A 88 15.12 -2.38 6.73
N PHE A 89 14.40 -1.53 6.01
CA PHE A 89 14.85 -0.23 5.48
C PHE A 89 15.97 -0.37 4.46
N ASP A 90 15.94 -1.45 3.68
CA ASP A 90 16.90 -1.81 2.65
C ASP A 90 16.28 -2.01 1.27
N ARG A 91 14.92 -1.87 1.17
CA ARG A 91 14.16 -1.96 -0.08
C ARG A 91 13.33 -0.72 -0.31
N ASN A 92 13.18 -0.32 -1.55
CA ASN A 92 12.30 0.76 -2.00
C ASN A 92 12.48 2.11 -1.27
N VAL A 93 13.60 2.28 -0.52
CA VAL A 93 13.90 3.51 0.24
C VAL A 93 13.95 4.71 -0.69
N ALA A 94 14.59 4.58 -1.86
CA ALA A 94 14.66 5.65 -2.85
C ALA A 94 13.28 6.07 -3.39
N ILE A 95 12.28 5.19 -3.37
CA ILE A 95 10.90 5.56 -3.73
C ILE A 95 10.30 6.44 -2.65
N ALA A 96 10.44 6.06 -1.38
CA ALA A 96 9.98 6.87 -0.26
C ALA A 96 10.64 8.26 -0.24
N GLU A 97 11.95 8.32 -0.43
CA GLU A 97 12.72 9.55 -0.51
C GLU A 97 12.26 10.45 -1.65
N SER A 98 11.97 9.88 -2.83
CA SER A 98 11.50 10.65 -3.99
C SER A 98 10.16 11.36 -3.75
N TYR A 99 9.34 10.85 -2.83
CA TYR A 99 8.10 11.47 -2.38
C TYR A 99 8.26 12.29 -1.08
N GLY A 100 9.47 12.39 -0.54
CA GLY A 100 9.75 13.14 0.69
C GLY A 100 9.27 12.44 1.97
N VAL A 101 9.12 11.11 1.95
CA VAL A 101 8.74 10.29 3.11
C VAL A 101 9.97 9.95 3.94
N PRO A 102 10.11 10.47 5.18
CA PRO A 102 11.27 10.20 6.02
C PRO A 102 11.10 8.88 6.78
N LEU A 103 11.47 7.75 6.19
CA LEU A 103 11.34 6.41 6.80
C LEU A 103 12.05 6.27 8.14
N LYS A 104 13.08 7.10 8.41
CA LYS A 104 13.79 7.14 9.70
C LYS A 104 12.88 7.51 10.89
N ASN A 105 11.75 8.13 10.63
CA ASN A 105 10.77 8.52 11.65
C ASN A 105 9.77 7.40 11.96
N GLY A 106 9.96 6.22 11.37
CA GLY A 106 9.17 5.02 11.62
C GLY A 106 8.24 4.63 10.48
N ILE A 107 7.74 3.42 10.58
CA ILE A 107 6.73 2.83 9.70
C ILE A 107 5.55 2.29 10.54
N PRO A 108 4.32 2.26 9.99
CA PRO A 108 3.97 2.64 8.62
C PRO A 108 4.12 4.13 8.36
N ALA A 109 4.50 4.50 7.15
CA ALA A 109 4.53 5.86 6.68
C ALA A 109 3.73 5.97 5.38
N VAL A 110 3.10 7.11 5.13
CA VAL A 110 2.25 7.27 3.95
C VAL A 110 2.56 8.52 3.16
N VAL A 111 2.34 8.45 1.86
CA VAL A 111 2.17 9.60 0.98
C VAL A 111 0.83 9.50 0.28
N ILE A 112 0.13 10.63 0.16
CA ILE A 112 -1.08 10.76 -0.66
C ILE A 112 -0.71 11.53 -1.91
N LEU A 113 -1.08 10.96 -3.06
CA LEU A 113 -0.80 11.52 -4.38
C LEU A 113 -2.12 11.85 -5.10
N SER A 114 -2.12 12.93 -5.86
CA SER A 114 -3.15 13.13 -6.87
C SER A 114 -2.98 12.12 -8.01
N ALA A 115 -3.99 11.95 -8.85
CA ALA A 115 -3.90 11.13 -10.06
C ALA A 115 -2.79 11.59 -11.04
N ALA A 116 -2.39 12.87 -10.96
CA ALA A 116 -1.26 13.43 -11.72
C ALA A 116 0.10 13.25 -11.03
N ASN A 117 0.20 12.34 -10.06
CA ASN A 117 1.41 12.06 -9.28
C ASN A 117 1.97 13.27 -8.49
N LYS A 118 1.10 14.22 -8.13
CA LYS A 118 1.49 15.34 -7.28
C LYS A 118 1.31 14.95 -5.81
N VAL A 119 2.32 15.21 -4.98
CA VAL A 119 2.25 14.98 -3.53
C VAL A 119 1.25 15.93 -2.89
N LEU A 120 0.23 15.37 -2.23
CA LEU A 120 -0.81 16.10 -1.51
C LEU A 120 -0.60 16.07 -0.01
N TYR A 121 -0.08 14.96 0.52
CA TYR A 121 0.25 14.79 1.95
C TYR A 121 1.39 13.80 2.13
N VAL A 122 2.19 13.96 3.17
CA VAL A 122 3.25 13.04 3.61
C VAL A 122 3.27 12.98 5.13
N THR A 123 3.35 11.77 5.72
CA THR A 123 3.72 11.62 7.13
C THR A 123 5.17 12.05 7.32
N ARG A 124 5.42 13.00 8.22
CA ARG A 124 6.76 13.57 8.43
C ARG A 124 7.33 13.29 9.82
N ALA A 125 6.47 13.10 10.81
CA ALA A 125 6.85 12.97 12.21
C ALA A 125 6.57 11.56 12.78
N GLY A 126 6.34 10.56 11.92
CA GLY A 126 6.00 9.20 12.37
C GLY A 126 4.57 9.08 12.90
N GLU A 127 3.63 9.85 12.34
CA GLU A 127 2.24 9.97 12.81
C GLU A 127 1.50 8.63 12.88
N LEU A 128 1.94 7.64 12.12
CA LEU A 128 1.39 6.28 12.10
C LEU A 128 2.33 5.23 12.69
N ALA A 129 3.54 5.63 13.13
CA ALA A 129 4.54 4.68 13.66
C ALA A 129 4.10 4.01 14.98
N ASP A 130 3.02 4.48 15.60
CA ASP A 130 2.36 3.90 16.77
C ASP A 130 0.86 3.64 16.49
N ALA A 131 0.55 3.08 15.33
CA ALA A 131 -0.83 2.81 14.90
C ALA A 131 -1.60 1.91 15.87
N ARG A 132 -0.91 1.02 16.60
CA ARG A 132 -1.52 0.16 17.62
C ARG A 132 -2.15 0.96 18.75
N SER A 133 -1.56 2.09 19.14
CA SER A 133 -2.08 2.96 20.20
C SER A 133 -3.22 3.86 19.72
N MET A 134 -3.32 4.10 18.41
CA MET A 134 -4.38 4.94 17.85
C MET A 134 -5.76 4.29 17.89
N GLY A 135 -5.80 2.97 17.77
CA GLY A 135 -7.03 2.21 17.57
C GLY A 135 -7.74 2.51 16.23
N GLU A 136 -8.85 1.81 15.98
CA GLU A 136 -9.58 1.95 14.70
C GLU A 136 -10.08 3.38 14.47
N ASN A 137 -10.67 4.00 15.49
CA ASN A 137 -11.20 5.36 15.38
C ASN A 137 -10.10 6.40 15.16
N GLY A 138 -8.97 6.30 15.85
CA GLY A 138 -7.85 7.22 15.66
C GLY A 138 -7.24 7.13 14.27
N ILE A 139 -7.13 5.92 13.71
CA ILE A 139 -6.69 5.70 12.32
C ILE A 139 -7.70 6.29 11.34
N TYR A 140 -9.01 6.08 11.57
CA TYR A 140 -10.06 6.64 10.73
C TYR A 140 -10.02 8.17 10.72
N ASP A 141 -9.92 8.79 11.89
CA ASP A 141 -9.85 10.25 12.03
C ASP A 141 -8.59 10.81 11.37
N PHE A 142 -7.45 10.13 11.53
CA PHE A 142 -6.23 10.48 10.82
C PHE A 142 -6.44 10.47 9.30
N LEU A 143 -6.95 9.38 8.74
CA LEU A 143 -7.20 9.24 7.30
C LEU A 143 -8.13 10.36 6.79
N ARG A 144 -9.20 10.65 7.50
CA ARG A 144 -10.12 11.74 7.15
C ARG A 144 -9.44 13.11 7.17
N LYS A 145 -8.61 13.36 8.18
CA LYS A 145 -7.90 14.63 8.36
C LYS A 145 -6.92 14.91 7.22
N VAL A 146 -6.20 13.86 6.77
CA VAL A 146 -5.14 14.02 5.76
C VAL A 146 -5.64 13.86 4.32
N THR A 147 -6.87 13.43 4.13
CA THR A 147 -7.48 13.30 2.80
C THR A 147 -7.78 14.69 2.25
N PRO A 148 -7.24 15.03 1.06
CA PRO A 148 -7.58 16.28 0.40
C PRO A 148 -9.09 16.36 0.16
N ARG A 149 -9.71 17.48 0.49
CA ARG A 149 -11.11 17.70 0.14
C ARG A 149 -11.19 17.80 -1.38
N THR A 150 -11.84 16.83 -2.01
CA THR A 150 -12.21 16.90 -3.42
C THR A 150 -13.32 17.95 -3.56
N GLY A 151 -12.93 19.19 -3.85
CA GLY A 151 -13.90 20.26 -4.01
C GLY A 151 -13.31 21.62 -3.72
N THR A 152 -12.40 22.09 -4.56
CA THR A 152 -12.26 23.47 -5.03
C THR A 152 -11.06 23.53 -5.97
N ALA A 153 -11.25 23.00 -7.19
CA ALA A 153 -10.50 23.56 -8.31
C ALA A 153 -11.25 24.83 -8.70
N SER A 154 -10.70 25.97 -8.26
CA SER A 154 -11.02 27.26 -8.87
C SER A 154 -10.02 27.52 -9.96
#